data_a745a83741dc71ebe6a8bcaa748fb5d3
#
_entry.id   a745a83741dc71ebe6a8bcaa748fb5d3
#
_cell.length_a   1.000
_cell.length_b   1.000
_cell.length_c   1.000
_cell.angle_alpha   90.00
_cell.angle_beta   90.00
_cell.angle_gamma   90.00
#
_symmetry.space_group_name_H-M   'P 1'
#
loop_
_entity.id
_entity.type
_entity.pdbx_description
1 polymer ?
#
loop_
_entity_poly.entity_id
_entity_poly.type
_entity_poly.pdbx_seq_one_letter_code
_entity_poly.pdbx_strand_id
1 'polypeptide(L)'
;MASTEYESYYTAIRAIPPGRVMTYGDIAKEAGNPKWARRVGYALSACNDATVPWWRVINAQGRISRGGGRPPEGVDQQRDLLESEGVYIDLEGLIDLTVYRHLP
;
A
#
# COMPACT_ATOMS: atom_id res chain seq x y z
N MET A 1 -4.51 5.99 21.86
CA MET A 1 -3.07 5.88 21.57
C MET A 1 -2.84 5.07 20.32
N ALA A 2 -1.99 5.56 19.43
CA ALA A 2 -1.62 4.77 18.26
C ALA A 2 -0.85 3.53 18.70
N SER A 3 -1.13 2.40 18.07
CA SER A 3 -0.39 1.17 18.31
C SER A 3 1.04 1.34 17.78
N THR A 4 2.03 0.91 18.55
CA THR A 4 3.42 0.89 18.09
C THR A 4 3.55 0.04 16.82
N GLU A 5 2.79 -1.06 16.75
CA GLU A 5 2.76 -1.90 15.56
C GLU A 5 2.26 -1.11 14.34
N TYR A 6 1.13 -0.40 14.47
CA TYR A 6 0.57 0.36 13.36
C TYR A 6 1.49 1.51 12.96
N GLU A 7 2.10 2.18 13.91
CA GLU A 7 3.05 3.25 13.60
C GLU A 7 4.26 2.74 12.82
N SER A 8 4.74 1.53 13.09
CA SER A 8 5.84 0.96 12.32
C SER A 8 5.44 0.72 10.87
N TYR A 9 4.19 0.30 10.62
CA TYR A 9 3.67 0.15 9.26
C TYR A 9 3.55 1.50 8.57
N TYR A 10 3.00 2.50 9.26
CA TYR A 10 2.84 3.84 8.68
C TYR A 10 4.18 4.46 8.33
N THR A 11 5.20 4.28 9.16
CA THR A 11 6.55 4.76 8.90
C THR A 11 7.11 4.14 7.62
N ALA A 12 6.94 2.82 7.45
CA ALA A 12 7.38 2.12 6.25
C ALA A 12 6.65 2.63 5.01
N ILE A 13 5.33 2.87 5.12
CA ILE A 13 4.52 3.35 4.01
C ILE A 13 4.91 4.78 3.62
N ARG A 14 5.17 5.65 4.60
CA ARG A 14 5.61 7.03 4.32
C ARG A 14 6.93 7.07 3.57
N ALA A 15 7.75 6.03 3.70
CA ALA A 15 9.04 5.96 3.03
C ALA A 15 8.95 5.55 1.57
N ILE A 16 7.77 5.11 1.09
CA ILE A 16 7.60 4.76 -0.32
C ILE A 16 7.59 6.03 -1.16
N PRO A 17 8.52 6.20 -2.11
CA PRO A 17 8.52 7.42 -2.92
C PRO A 17 7.36 7.44 -3.90
N PRO A 18 6.94 8.64 -4.36
CA PRO A 18 5.95 8.75 -5.43
C PRO A 18 6.37 7.96 -6.67
N GLY A 19 5.42 7.29 -7.32
CA GLY A 19 5.70 6.49 -8.50
C GLY A 19 6.20 5.09 -8.21
N ARG A 20 6.23 4.70 -6.94
CA ARG A 20 6.62 3.35 -6.52
C ARG A 20 5.54 2.74 -5.65
N VAL A 21 5.56 1.40 -5.53
CA VAL A 21 4.59 0.66 -4.73
C VAL A 21 5.31 -0.38 -3.88
N MET A 22 4.65 -0.79 -2.79
CA MET A 22 5.07 -1.95 -1.98
C MET A 22 3.85 -2.82 -1.75
N THR A 23 4.08 -4.12 -1.57
CA THR A 23 2.99 -5.03 -1.20
C THR A 23 2.75 -4.98 0.31
N TYR A 24 1.58 -5.47 0.75
CA TYR A 24 1.32 -5.61 2.19
C TYR A 24 2.41 -6.43 2.88
N GLY A 25 2.88 -7.50 2.22
CA GLY A 25 3.96 -8.32 2.76
C GLY A 25 5.29 -7.56 2.85
N ASP A 26 5.58 -6.71 1.88
CA ASP A 26 6.79 -5.88 1.91
C ASP A 26 6.78 -4.94 3.12
N ILE A 27 5.63 -4.32 3.38
CA ILE A 27 5.48 -3.41 4.53
C ILE A 27 5.65 -4.17 5.84
N ALA A 28 5.01 -5.34 5.95
CA ALA A 28 5.12 -6.17 7.14
C ALA A 28 6.57 -6.59 7.38
N LYS A 29 7.28 -6.99 6.33
CA LYS A 29 8.68 -7.39 6.40
C LYS A 29 9.56 -6.22 6.83
N GLU A 30 9.35 -5.05 6.27
CA GLU A 30 10.11 -3.85 6.62
C GLU A 30 9.92 -3.47 8.07
N ALA A 31 8.72 -3.71 8.62
CA ALA A 31 8.42 -3.46 10.03
C ALA A 31 8.89 -4.59 10.96
N GLY A 32 9.55 -5.63 10.41
CA GLY A 32 10.10 -6.72 11.20
C GLY A 32 9.17 -7.92 11.41
N ASN A 33 8.00 -7.94 10.76
CA ASN A 33 6.99 -8.98 10.96
C ASN A 33 6.48 -9.51 9.61
N PRO A 34 7.30 -10.27 8.86
CA PRO A 34 6.97 -10.65 7.47
C PRO A 34 5.70 -11.50 7.32
N LYS A 35 5.22 -12.11 8.40
CA LYS A 35 4.02 -12.95 8.39
C LYS A 35 2.73 -12.15 8.61
N TRP A 36 2.83 -10.84 8.83
CA TRP A 36 1.70 -10.02 9.29
C TRP A 36 1.14 -9.09 8.23
N ALA A 37 1.17 -9.51 6.96
CA ALA A 37 0.64 -8.69 5.86
C ALA A 37 -0.82 -8.28 6.08
N ARG A 38 -1.65 -9.17 6.63
CA ARG A 38 -3.06 -8.87 6.91
C ARG A 38 -3.20 -7.74 7.93
N ARG A 39 -2.29 -7.66 8.89
CA ARG A 39 -2.34 -6.61 9.91
C ARG A 39 -2.02 -5.24 9.33
N VAL A 40 -1.22 -5.20 8.26
CA VAL A 40 -0.99 -3.96 7.52
C VAL A 40 -2.30 -3.45 6.91
N GLY A 41 -3.11 -4.35 6.37
CA GLY A 41 -4.43 -4.00 5.86
C GLY A 41 -5.33 -3.42 6.95
N TYR A 42 -5.32 -4.00 8.13
CA TYR A 42 -6.09 -3.48 9.28
C TYR A 42 -5.60 -2.09 9.68
N ALA A 43 -4.28 -1.89 9.69
CA ALA A 43 -3.71 -0.59 10.02
C ALA A 43 -4.14 0.48 9.03
N LEU A 44 -4.16 0.14 7.73
CA LEU A 44 -4.62 1.08 6.70
C LEU A 44 -6.10 1.41 6.85
N SER A 45 -6.94 0.42 7.22
CA SER A 45 -8.36 0.66 7.47
C SER A 45 -8.59 1.61 8.63
N ALA A 46 -7.72 1.59 9.62
CA ALA A 46 -7.83 2.44 10.82
C ALA A 46 -7.11 3.77 10.65
N CYS A 47 -6.44 4.00 9.52
CA CYS A 47 -5.58 5.16 9.33
C CYS A 47 -6.40 6.41 9.02
N ASN A 48 -6.19 7.46 9.81
CA ASN A 48 -6.79 8.79 9.58
C ASN A 48 -5.73 9.85 9.27
N ASP A 49 -4.48 9.42 9.06
CA ASP A 49 -3.36 10.33 8.86
C ASP A 49 -3.15 10.57 7.36
N ALA A 50 -3.40 11.80 6.91
CA ALA A 50 -3.26 12.17 5.50
C ALA A 50 -1.81 12.11 4.99
N THR A 51 -0.83 12.02 5.88
CA THR A 51 0.58 11.90 5.47
C THR A 51 0.96 10.49 5.07
N VAL A 52 0.08 9.50 5.30
CA VAL A 52 0.34 8.10 4.94
C VAL A 52 -0.17 7.85 3.51
N PRO A 53 0.73 7.62 2.53
CA PRO A 53 0.32 7.40 1.14
C PRO A 53 -0.21 5.98 0.95
N TRP A 54 -1.40 5.71 1.46
CA TRP A 54 -2.03 4.39 1.46
C TRP A 54 -2.15 3.78 0.06
N TRP A 55 -2.29 4.62 -0.97
CA TRP A 55 -2.48 4.16 -2.35
C TRP A 55 -1.25 3.48 -2.93
N ARG A 56 -0.09 3.62 -2.30
CA ARG A 56 1.15 2.97 -2.74
C ARG A 56 1.32 1.56 -2.21
N VAL A 57 0.31 1.04 -1.49
CA VAL A 57 0.33 -0.32 -0.96
C VAL A 57 -0.66 -1.18 -1.76
N ILE A 58 -0.16 -2.28 -2.33
CA ILE A 58 -0.94 -3.17 -3.20
C ILE A 58 -0.79 -4.61 -2.75
N ASN A 59 -1.57 -5.52 -3.35
CA ASN A 59 -1.48 -6.93 -2.95
C ASN A 59 -0.26 -7.63 -3.57
N ALA A 60 0.00 -8.86 -3.12
CA ALA A 60 1.19 -9.61 -3.51
C ALA A 60 1.23 -9.95 -5.02
N GLN A 61 0.09 -9.94 -5.68
CA GLN A 61 -0.01 -10.19 -7.11
C GLN A 61 0.22 -8.95 -7.95
N GLY A 62 0.45 -7.80 -7.33
CA GLY A 62 0.61 -6.53 -8.04
C GLY A 62 -0.70 -5.88 -8.43
N ARG A 63 -1.81 -6.31 -7.84
CA ARG A 63 -3.14 -5.82 -8.18
C ARG A 63 -3.62 -4.81 -7.13
N ILE A 64 -4.37 -3.81 -7.59
CA ILE A 64 -5.04 -2.88 -6.69
C ILE A 64 -6.03 -3.68 -5.85
N SER A 65 -5.88 -3.57 -4.52
CA SER A 65 -6.64 -4.41 -3.60
C SER A 65 -8.02 -3.82 -3.33
N ARG A 66 -9.04 -4.68 -3.36
CA ARG A 66 -10.39 -4.33 -2.91
C ARG A 66 -10.60 -4.60 -1.42
N GLY A 67 -9.61 -5.19 -0.77
CA GLY A 67 -9.71 -5.53 0.64
C GLY A 67 -9.23 -4.43 1.56
N GLY A 68 -9.02 -4.76 2.82
CA GLY A 68 -8.44 -3.85 3.78
C GLY A 68 -9.39 -2.77 4.28
N GLY A 69 -10.69 -3.04 4.27
CA GLY A 69 -11.69 -2.11 4.81
C GLY A 69 -11.97 -0.89 3.94
N ARG A 70 -11.47 -0.86 2.71
CA ARG A 70 -11.74 0.26 1.81
C ARG A 70 -13.08 0.10 1.13
N PRO A 71 -13.83 1.19 0.94
CA PRO A 71 -15.05 1.14 0.15
C PRO A 71 -14.72 0.88 -1.33
N PRO A 72 -15.68 0.37 -2.13
CA PRO A 72 -15.44 0.10 -3.55
C PRO A 72 -14.90 1.29 -4.33
N GLU A 73 -15.34 2.50 -4.03
CA GLU A 73 -14.85 3.72 -4.68
C GLU A 73 -13.39 4.00 -4.38
N GLY A 74 -12.85 3.41 -3.31
CA GLY A 74 -11.43 3.54 -2.99
C GLY A 74 -10.51 2.92 -4.01
N VAL A 75 -10.99 1.93 -4.77
CA VAL A 75 -10.22 1.29 -5.85
C VAL A 75 -9.96 2.29 -6.97
N ASP A 76 -10.99 3.02 -7.40
CA ASP A 76 -10.84 4.03 -8.44
C ASP A 76 -9.96 5.19 -7.98
N GLN A 77 -10.13 5.62 -6.74
CA GLN A 77 -9.29 6.68 -6.17
C GLN A 77 -7.82 6.24 -6.13
N GLN A 78 -7.56 5.00 -5.74
CA GLN A 78 -6.20 4.47 -5.71
C GLN A 78 -5.57 4.46 -7.10
N ARG A 79 -6.33 4.02 -8.10
CA ARG A 79 -5.87 4.02 -9.49
C ARG A 79 -5.51 5.43 -9.94
N ASP A 80 -6.40 6.40 -9.71
CA ASP A 80 -6.18 7.78 -10.12
C ASP A 80 -4.93 8.37 -9.48
N LEU A 81 -4.72 8.11 -8.19
CA LEU A 81 -3.55 8.61 -7.48
C LEU A 81 -2.25 8.00 -8.00
N LEU A 82 -2.25 6.68 -8.22
CA LEU A 82 -1.06 6.01 -8.76
C LEU A 82 -0.77 6.46 -10.18
N GLU A 83 -1.78 6.59 -11.02
CA GLU A 83 -1.59 7.05 -12.39
C GLU A 83 -1.06 8.49 -12.41
N SER A 84 -1.51 9.33 -11.50
CA SER A 84 -1.00 10.70 -11.37
C SER A 84 0.48 10.73 -10.99
N GLU A 85 0.99 9.67 -10.39
CA GLU A 85 2.40 9.53 -10.04
C GLU A 85 3.22 8.85 -11.15
N GLY A 86 2.60 8.51 -12.26
CA GLY A 86 3.29 7.88 -13.39
C GLY A 86 3.31 6.36 -13.36
N VAL A 87 2.52 5.72 -12.49
CA VAL A 87 2.44 4.27 -12.44
C VAL A 87 1.47 3.77 -13.51
N TYR A 88 1.93 2.87 -14.37
CA TYR A 88 1.06 2.25 -15.38
C TYR A 88 0.28 1.10 -14.73
N ILE A 89 -1.03 1.12 -14.92
CA ILE A 89 -1.94 0.09 -14.42
C ILE A 89 -2.73 -0.41 -15.63
N ASP A 90 -2.69 -1.73 -15.87
CA ASP A 90 -3.39 -2.27 -17.04
C ASP A 90 -4.91 -2.34 -16.79
N LEU A 91 -5.64 -2.80 -17.82
CA LEU A 91 -7.10 -2.85 -17.77
C LEU A 91 -7.64 -3.79 -16.68
N GLU A 92 -6.82 -4.75 -16.24
CA GLU A 92 -7.19 -5.70 -15.20
C GLU A 92 -6.78 -5.23 -13.80
N GLY A 93 -6.17 -4.05 -13.70
CA GLY A 93 -5.72 -3.49 -12.42
C GLY A 93 -4.37 -4.02 -11.96
N LEU A 94 -3.57 -4.57 -12.90
CA LEU A 94 -2.24 -5.10 -12.58
C LEU A 94 -1.16 -4.06 -12.78
N ILE A 95 -0.21 -4.05 -11.85
CA ILE A 95 0.98 -3.20 -11.86
C ILE A 95 2.20 -4.12 -11.95
N ASP A 96 3.13 -3.77 -12.83
CA ASP A 96 4.35 -4.55 -12.99
C ASP A 96 5.30 -4.31 -11.84
N LEU A 97 5.38 -5.26 -10.92
CA LEU A 97 6.24 -5.15 -9.73
C LEU A 97 7.72 -5.11 -10.07
N THR A 98 8.13 -5.65 -11.23
CA THR A 98 9.54 -5.58 -11.65
C THR A 98 9.96 -4.15 -11.97
N VAL A 99 8.98 -3.29 -12.30
CA VAL A 99 9.23 -1.89 -12.67
C VAL A 99 9.01 -0.95 -11.49
N TYR A 100 7.91 -1.12 -10.76
CA TYR A 100 7.43 -0.12 -9.82
C TYR A 100 7.66 -0.46 -8.35
N ARG A 101 8.07 -1.67 -8.02
CA ARG A 101 8.24 -2.09 -6.63
C ARG A 101 9.39 -1.34 -5.98
N HIS A 102 9.12 -0.74 -4.82
CA HIS A 102 10.14 -0.13 -3.98
C HIS A 102 10.73 -1.18 -3.05
N LEU A 103 12.04 -1.36 -3.07
CA LEU A 103 12.78 -2.24 -2.17
C LEU A 103 13.72 -1.36 -1.35
N PRO A 104 13.40 -1.16 -0.07
CA PRO A 104 14.24 -0.36 0.82
C PRO A 104 15.63 -0.92 1.00
#